data_ec1687e61bd703b4abbc9ca3e2978ab9
#
_entry.id   ec1687e61bd703b4abbc9ca3e2978ab9
#
_cell.length_a   1.000
_cell.length_b   1.000
_cell.length_c   1.000
_cell.angle_alpha   90.00
_cell.angle_beta   90.00
_cell.angle_gamma   90.00
#
_symmetry.space_group_name_H-M   'P 1'
#
loop_
_entity.id
_entity.type
_entity.pdbx_description
1 polymer ?
#
loop_
_entity_poly.entity_id
_entity_poly.type
_entity_poly.pdbx_seq_one_letter_code
_entity_poly.pdbx_strand_id
1 'polypeptide(L)'
;MARGRRSNRKAGSTSNAMLTLTLQNEQDTERLGAALADVLPPQTVVALVGTLGAGKTRLVQAVAAALGVPAGTVTSPTFVLVNEYRQGRVPVFHFDTYRLKDDDEFIELGPDEYFAADGLTFIEWADRVEHLLPEERVEIELEVTGDTTRRVTLVGMSLALDQAIESLRCRF
;
A
#
# COMPACT_ATOMS: atom_id res chain seq x y z
N MET A 1 -24.05 -10.66 48.59
CA MET A 1 -24.14 -11.43 47.33
C MET A 1 -23.81 -10.49 46.20
N ALA A 2 -22.55 -10.52 45.71
CA ALA A 2 -22.04 -9.68 44.61
C ALA A 2 -21.92 -10.56 43.38
N ARG A 3 -22.73 -10.28 42.37
CA ARG A 3 -22.64 -10.96 41.05
C ARG A 3 -21.62 -10.25 40.19
N GLY A 4 -20.46 -10.91 39.97
CA GLY A 4 -19.42 -10.48 39.05
C GLY A 4 -19.94 -10.47 37.60
N ARG A 5 -19.87 -9.31 36.95
CA ARG A 5 -20.01 -9.17 35.52
C ARG A 5 -18.70 -9.65 34.86
N ARG A 6 -18.74 -10.80 34.22
CA ARG A 6 -17.70 -11.25 33.31
C ARG A 6 -17.80 -10.41 32.05
N SER A 7 -16.80 -9.54 31.80
CA SER A 7 -16.61 -8.89 30.54
C SER A 7 -16.13 -9.93 29.51
N ASN A 8 -17.02 -10.28 28.61
CA ASN A 8 -16.72 -11.13 27.47
C ASN A 8 -15.99 -10.27 26.41
N ARG A 9 -14.66 -10.17 26.49
CA ARG A 9 -13.84 -9.67 25.39
C ARG A 9 -13.85 -10.77 24.33
N LYS A 10 -14.64 -10.58 23.28
CA LYS A 10 -14.47 -11.31 22.04
C LYS A 10 -13.10 -10.90 21.49
N ALA A 11 -12.12 -11.78 21.62
CA ALA A 11 -10.91 -11.74 20.83
C ALA A 11 -11.34 -12.03 19.38
N GLY A 12 -11.47 -10.97 18.57
CA GLY A 12 -11.54 -11.09 17.13
C GLY A 12 -10.19 -11.66 16.69
N SER A 13 -10.17 -12.90 16.23
CA SER A 13 -9.04 -13.46 15.51
C SER A 13 -8.88 -12.66 14.21
N THR A 14 -8.03 -11.65 14.19
CA THR A 14 -7.53 -11.03 12.96
C THR A 14 -6.58 -12.03 12.33
N SER A 15 -7.12 -12.90 11.48
CA SER A 15 -6.32 -13.69 10.56
C SER A 15 -5.85 -12.72 9.46
N ASN A 16 -4.67 -12.15 9.58
CA ASN A 16 -4.09 -11.36 8.52
C ASN A 16 -3.71 -12.30 7.37
N ALA A 17 -4.42 -12.21 6.24
CA ALA A 17 -4.04 -12.95 5.05
C ALA A 17 -2.69 -12.42 4.55
N MET A 18 -1.73 -13.33 4.44
CA MET A 18 -0.42 -13.04 3.88
C MET A 18 -0.27 -13.76 2.54
N LEU A 19 0.05 -13.00 1.50
CA LEU A 19 0.34 -13.51 0.17
C LEU A 19 1.78 -13.18 -0.20
N THR A 20 2.57 -14.19 -0.53
CA THR A 20 3.93 -14.00 -1.05
C THR A 20 4.00 -14.43 -2.51
N LEU A 21 4.51 -13.55 -3.36
CA LEU A 21 4.67 -13.75 -4.80
C LEU A 21 6.13 -13.57 -5.19
N THR A 22 6.55 -14.25 -6.26
CA THR A 22 7.83 -13.99 -6.92
C THR A 22 7.56 -13.37 -8.29
N LEU A 23 8.00 -12.13 -8.47
CA LEU A 23 7.96 -11.42 -9.75
C LEU A 23 9.28 -11.64 -10.47
N GLN A 24 9.25 -12.21 -11.66
CA GLN A 24 10.45 -12.55 -12.44
C GLN A 24 11.00 -11.35 -13.22
N ASN A 25 10.14 -10.38 -13.54
CA ASN A 25 10.45 -9.24 -14.41
C ASN A 25 9.46 -8.09 -14.19
N GLU A 26 9.63 -7.00 -14.91
CA GLU A 26 8.76 -5.83 -14.85
C GLU A 26 7.31 -6.12 -15.31
N GLN A 27 7.10 -7.04 -16.24
CA GLN A 27 5.76 -7.40 -16.69
C GLN A 27 4.95 -8.05 -15.57
N ASP A 28 5.60 -8.84 -14.71
CA ASP A 28 4.93 -9.39 -13.52
C ASP A 28 4.57 -8.28 -12.52
N THR A 29 5.39 -7.22 -12.41
CA THR A 29 5.04 -6.04 -11.61
C THR A 29 3.83 -5.31 -12.20
N GLU A 30 3.74 -5.19 -13.53
CA GLU A 30 2.59 -4.60 -14.22
C GLU A 30 1.30 -5.44 -13.99
N ARG A 31 1.41 -6.77 -14.06
CA ARG A 31 0.30 -7.68 -13.75
C ARG A 31 -0.17 -7.53 -12.29
N LEU A 32 0.76 -7.46 -11.34
CA LEU A 32 0.43 -7.23 -9.93
C LEU A 32 -0.24 -5.87 -9.74
N GLY A 33 0.28 -4.82 -10.36
CA GLY A 33 -0.31 -3.48 -10.31
C GLY A 33 -1.72 -3.45 -10.86
N ALA A 34 -1.99 -4.11 -11.98
CA ALA A 34 -3.32 -4.23 -12.56
C ALA A 34 -4.27 -5.01 -11.63
N ALA A 35 -3.80 -6.12 -11.05
CA ALA A 35 -4.59 -6.90 -10.13
C ALA A 35 -4.94 -6.13 -8.85
N LEU A 36 -3.99 -5.37 -8.28
CA LEU A 36 -4.22 -4.48 -7.13
C LEU A 36 -5.25 -3.38 -7.46
N ALA A 37 -5.13 -2.75 -8.64
CA ALA A 37 -6.06 -1.73 -9.10
C ALA A 37 -7.51 -2.23 -9.22
N ASP A 38 -7.69 -3.53 -9.43
CA ASP A 38 -9.01 -4.16 -9.54
C ASP A 38 -9.62 -4.55 -8.19
N VAL A 39 -8.78 -4.94 -7.22
CA VAL A 39 -9.27 -5.53 -5.96
C VAL A 39 -9.26 -4.57 -4.78
N LEU A 40 -8.39 -3.55 -4.79
CA LEU A 40 -8.32 -2.60 -3.68
C LEU A 40 -9.53 -1.65 -3.70
N PRO A 41 -10.28 -1.58 -2.61
CA PRO A 41 -11.36 -0.60 -2.50
C PRO A 41 -10.79 0.82 -2.41
N PRO A 42 -11.57 1.86 -2.81
CA PRO A 42 -11.21 3.24 -2.51
C PRO A 42 -10.96 3.47 -1.01
N GLN A 43 -10.25 4.55 -0.67
CA GLN A 43 -9.80 4.87 0.70
C GLN A 43 -8.79 3.86 1.28
N THR A 44 -8.16 3.02 0.42
CA THR A 44 -7.11 2.12 0.88
C THR A 44 -5.78 2.87 0.98
N VAL A 45 -5.13 2.75 2.14
CA VAL A 45 -3.74 3.12 2.35
C VAL A 45 -2.85 1.90 2.10
N VAL A 46 -1.82 2.08 1.27
CA VAL A 46 -0.85 1.04 0.92
C VAL A 46 0.53 1.47 1.38
N ALA A 47 1.04 0.80 2.40
CA ALA A 47 2.37 1.00 2.95
C ALA A 47 3.39 0.16 2.14
N LEU A 48 4.35 0.82 1.48
CA LEU A 48 5.39 0.19 0.67
C LEU A 48 6.72 0.21 1.41
N VAL A 49 7.26 -0.98 1.67
CA VAL A 49 8.53 -1.19 2.34
C VAL A 49 9.49 -1.94 1.41
N GLY A 50 10.77 -1.64 1.50
CA GLY A 50 11.82 -2.28 0.72
C GLY A 50 12.99 -1.35 0.45
N THR A 51 14.14 -1.94 0.12
CA THR A 51 15.38 -1.20 -0.15
C THR A 51 15.28 -0.29 -1.38
N LEU A 52 16.27 0.57 -1.55
CA LEU A 52 16.38 1.39 -2.76
C LEU A 52 16.47 0.47 -4.01
N GLY A 53 15.71 0.80 -5.05
CA GLY A 53 15.66 -0.02 -6.27
C GLY A 53 14.78 -1.30 -6.15
N ALA A 54 14.09 -1.53 -5.03
CA ALA A 54 13.22 -2.69 -4.88
C ALA A 54 12.01 -2.68 -5.83
N GLY A 55 11.61 -1.50 -6.36
CA GLY A 55 10.51 -1.38 -7.31
C GLY A 55 9.25 -0.76 -6.72
N LYS A 56 9.32 -0.07 -5.58
CA LYS A 56 8.17 0.60 -4.94
C LYS A 56 7.47 1.57 -5.90
N THR A 57 8.20 2.52 -6.44
CA THR A 57 7.69 3.49 -7.45
C THR A 57 7.15 2.77 -8.68
N ARG A 58 7.82 1.69 -9.14
CA ARG A 58 7.38 0.92 -10.31
C ARG A 58 6.01 0.26 -10.07
N LEU A 59 5.78 -0.24 -8.86
CA LEU A 59 4.48 -0.80 -8.49
C LEU A 59 3.39 0.29 -8.48
N VAL A 60 3.67 1.47 -7.93
CA VAL A 60 2.72 2.61 -7.97
C VAL A 60 2.40 3.00 -9.41
N GLN A 61 3.42 3.07 -10.29
CA GLN A 61 3.24 3.34 -11.71
C GLN A 61 2.31 2.31 -12.37
N ALA A 62 2.51 1.02 -12.06
CA ALA A 62 1.71 -0.07 -12.62
C ALA A 62 0.23 0.01 -12.16
N VAL A 63 -0.02 0.29 -10.87
CA VAL A 63 -1.37 0.48 -10.35
C VAL A 63 -2.04 1.70 -11.00
N ALA A 64 -1.35 2.83 -11.03
CA ALA A 64 -1.87 4.07 -11.59
C ALA A 64 -2.20 3.94 -13.08
N ALA A 65 -1.33 3.28 -13.86
CA ALA A 65 -1.57 2.99 -15.27
C ALA A 65 -2.83 2.11 -15.46
N ALA A 66 -3.00 1.09 -14.65
CA ALA A 66 -4.20 0.24 -14.67
C ALA A 66 -5.48 0.99 -14.27
N LEU A 67 -5.36 2.03 -13.45
CA LEU A 67 -6.45 2.94 -13.10
C LEU A 67 -6.75 3.97 -14.21
N GLY A 68 -5.93 4.06 -15.25
CA GLY A 68 -6.13 4.97 -16.38
C GLY A 68 -5.35 6.29 -16.28
N VAL A 69 -4.39 6.39 -15.36
CA VAL A 69 -3.45 7.53 -15.33
C VAL A 69 -2.52 7.42 -16.55
N PRO A 70 -2.33 8.50 -17.33
CA PRO A 70 -1.50 8.44 -18.55
C PRO A 70 -0.07 7.96 -18.27
N ALA A 71 0.46 7.15 -19.17
CA ALA A 71 1.82 6.63 -19.07
C ALA A 71 2.85 7.77 -18.97
N GLY A 72 3.86 7.59 -18.14
CA GLY A 72 4.93 8.57 -17.92
C GLY A 72 4.55 9.74 -16.99
N THR A 73 3.29 9.82 -16.53
CA THR A 73 2.86 10.86 -15.57
C THR A 73 3.36 10.58 -14.16
N VAL A 74 3.36 9.31 -13.75
CA VAL A 74 3.74 8.91 -12.39
C VAL A 74 5.25 8.88 -12.23
N THR A 75 5.75 9.71 -11.32
CA THR A 75 7.17 9.82 -10.97
C THR A 75 7.35 9.64 -9.46
N SER A 76 8.57 9.28 -9.04
CA SER A 76 8.87 9.25 -7.61
C SER A 76 8.77 10.66 -7.00
N PRO A 77 8.01 10.85 -5.91
CA PRO A 77 7.86 12.15 -5.24
C PRO A 77 8.99 12.44 -4.25
N THR A 78 10.18 11.85 -4.40
CA THR A 78 11.30 11.97 -3.44
C THR A 78 11.67 13.43 -3.09
N PHE A 79 11.43 14.37 -4.00
CA PHE A 79 11.75 15.80 -3.77
C PHE A 79 10.53 16.64 -3.42
N VAL A 80 9.35 16.26 -3.89
CA VAL A 80 8.10 17.01 -3.66
C VAL A 80 7.27 16.40 -2.52
N LEU A 81 7.66 15.22 -2.05
CA LEU A 81 7.10 14.43 -0.94
C LEU A 81 5.71 13.83 -1.23
N VAL A 82 4.85 14.52 -1.98
CA VAL A 82 3.51 14.04 -2.37
C VAL A 82 3.23 14.40 -3.82
N ASN A 83 2.74 13.44 -4.59
CA ASN A 83 2.13 13.65 -5.90
C ASN A 83 0.68 13.20 -5.89
N GLU A 84 -0.18 13.91 -6.63
CA GLU A 84 -1.58 13.57 -6.81
C GLU A 84 -1.88 13.30 -8.29
N TYR A 85 -2.49 12.16 -8.57
CA TYR A 85 -2.88 11.75 -9.92
C TYR A 85 -4.40 11.55 -9.94
N ARG A 86 -5.13 12.52 -10.50
CA ARG A 86 -6.59 12.57 -10.50
C ARG A 86 -7.22 12.20 -11.85
N GLN A 87 -6.40 11.84 -12.85
CA GLN A 87 -6.84 11.57 -14.21
C GLN A 87 -7.43 10.16 -14.41
N GLY A 88 -7.18 9.24 -13.47
CA GLY A 88 -7.67 7.86 -13.51
C GLY A 88 -9.11 7.71 -13.00
N ARG A 89 -9.66 6.49 -13.10
CA ARG A 89 -11.00 6.15 -12.56
C ARG A 89 -11.09 6.29 -11.04
N VAL A 90 -9.95 6.20 -10.35
CA VAL A 90 -9.78 6.43 -8.91
C VAL A 90 -8.55 7.30 -8.74
N PRO A 91 -8.59 8.36 -7.93
CA PRO A 91 -7.42 9.16 -7.62
C PRO A 91 -6.32 8.32 -6.96
N VAL A 92 -5.06 8.62 -7.30
CA VAL A 92 -3.88 8.02 -6.66
C VAL A 92 -3.09 9.13 -6.00
N PHE A 93 -2.80 8.95 -4.71
CA PHE A 93 -1.97 9.83 -3.90
C PHE A 93 -0.67 9.08 -3.58
N HIS A 94 0.47 9.68 -3.86
CA HIS A 94 1.76 9.01 -3.79
C HIS A 94 2.72 9.80 -2.93
N PHE A 95 3.06 9.25 -1.77
CA PHE A 95 4.00 9.80 -0.80
C PHE A 95 5.36 9.09 -0.90
N ASP A 96 6.43 9.83 -0.64
CA ASP A 96 7.78 9.29 -0.40
C ASP A 96 8.35 9.90 0.88
N THR A 97 8.54 9.07 1.90
CA THR A 97 9.01 9.51 3.22
C THR A 97 10.53 9.40 3.40
N TYR A 98 11.26 8.98 2.35
CA TYR A 98 12.71 8.75 2.43
C TYR A 98 13.51 9.94 2.98
N ARG A 99 13.13 11.17 2.58
CA ARG A 99 13.82 12.40 2.94
C ARG A 99 13.28 13.12 4.18
N LEU A 100 12.17 12.65 4.73
CA LEU A 100 11.61 13.24 5.94
C LEU A 100 12.58 13.06 7.11
N LYS A 101 12.73 14.10 7.90
CA LYS A 101 13.66 14.09 9.04
C LYS A 101 13.00 13.58 10.30
N ASP A 102 11.73 13.93 10.49
CA ASP A 102 10.93 13.60 11.66
C ASP A 102 9.44 13.44 11.32
N ASP A 103 8.67 13.10 12.34
CA ASP A 103 7.23 12.88 12.23
C ASP A 103 6.47 14.19 11.92
N ASP A 104 6.95 15.33 12.42
CA ASP A 104 6.29 16.62 12.23
C ASP A 104 6.26 16.98 10.74
N GLU A 105 7.35 16.71 9.99
CA GLU A 105 7.37 16.93 8.54
C GLU A 105 6.33 16.07 7.81
N PHE A 106 6.05 14.84 8.27
CA PHE A 106 5.00 14.01 7.69
C PHE A 106 3.61 14.54 8.03
N ILE A 107 3.38 14.93 9.28
CA ILE A 107 2.11 15.49 9.75
C ILE A 107 1.78 16.80 9.01
N GLU A 108 2.78 17.65 8.73
CA GLU A 108 2.61 18.91 7.98
C GLU A 108 2.13 18.69 6.54
N LEU A 109 2.35 17.50 5.95
CA LEU A 109 1.80 17.13 4.63
C LEU A 109 0.28 16.91 4.65
N GLY A 110 -0.34 16.86 5.83
CA GLY A 110 -1.78 16.62 5.99
C GLY A 110 -2.25 15.23 5.54
N PRO A 111 -1.56 14.14 5.93
CA PRO A 111 -1.83 12.79 5.42
C PRO A 111 -3.27 12.32 5.68
N ASP A 112 -3.91 12.77 6.76
CA ASP A 112 -5.28 12.39 7.11
C ASP A 112 -6.30 12.78 6.03
N GLU A 113 -6.09 13.90 5.32
CA GLU A 113 -6.97 14.30 4.22
C GLU A 113 -6.90 13.31 3.06
N TYR A 114 -5.72 12.77 2.76
CA TYR A 114 -5.51 11.78 1.72
C TYR A 114 -6.03 10.39 2.14
N PHE A 115 -5.87 10.01 3.40
CA PHE A 115 -6.39 8.75 3.93
C PHE A 115 -7.91 8.70 3.92
N ALA A 116 -8.58 9.85 4.15
CA ALA A 116 -10.03 9.98 4.09
C ALA A 116 -10.58 10.20 2.66
N ALA A 117 -9.72 10.49 1.69
CA ALA A 117 -10.14 10.75 0.31
C ALA A 117 -10.59 9.46 -0.39
N ASP A 118 -11.50 9.59 -1.36
CA ASP A 118 -12.01 8.50 -2.18
C ASP A 118 -10.98 8.09 -3.27
N GLY A 119 -9.80 7.65 -2.85
CA GLY A 119 -8.66 7.32 -3.68
C GLY A 119 -7.80 6.19 -3.09
N LEU A 120 -6.70 5.87 -3.75
CA LEU A 120 -5.66 4.98 -3.23
C LEU A 120 -4.46 5.80 -2.80
N THR A 121 -4.00 5.63 -1.56
CA THR A 121 -2.83 6.33 -1.03
C THR A 121 -1.66 5.37 -0.89
N PHE A 122 -0.60 5.59 -1.65
CA PHE A 122 0.64 4.84 -1.58
C PHE A 122 1.71 5.61 -0.83
N ILE A 123 2.42 4.95 0.07
CA ILE A 123 3.47 5.57 0.89
C ILE A 123 4.74 4.73 0.75
N GLU A 124 5.74 5.25 0.04
CA GLU A 124 7.07 4.64 -0.04
C GLU A 124 7.87 4.92 1.22
N TRP A 125 8.70 3.96 1.64
CA TRP A 125 9.47 3.99 2.89
C TRP A 125 8.58 4.11 4.12
N ALA A 126 7.45 3.41 4.08
CA ALA A 126 6.39 3.51 5.07
C ALA A 126 6.82 3.08 6.49
N ASP A 127 7.85 2.24 6.59
CA ASP A 127 8.49 1.83 7.86
C ASP A 127 9.01 3.02 8.68
N ARG A 128 9.32 4.15 8.04
CA ARG A 128 9.80 5.36 8.73
C ARG A 128 8.69 6.11 9.49
N VAL A 129 7.45 5.94 9.08
CA VAL A 129 6.26 6.63 9.61
C VAL A 129 5.15 5.66 10.02
N GLU A 130 5.48 4.37 10.21
CA GLU A 130 4.54 3.29 10.45
C GLU A 130 3.51 3.61 11.55
N HIS A 131 3.98 4.21 12.64
CA HIS A 131 3.17 4.57 13.80
C HIS A 131 2.20 5.74 13.56
N LEU A 132 2.33 6.46 12.43
CA LEU A 132 1.43 7.53 11.98
C LEU A 132 0.42 7.05 10.93
N LEU A 133 0.54 5.80 10.46
CA LEU A 133 -0.35 5.24 9.46
C LEU A 133 -1.62 4.68 10.09
N PRO A 134 -2.75 4.65 9.36
CA PRO A 134 -3.97 4.03 9.84
C PRO A 134 -3.76 2.53 10.12
N GLU A 135 -4.45 2.00 11.13
CA GLU A 135 -4.39 0.57 11.46
C GLU A 135 -4.90 -0.29 10.30
N GLU A 136 -6.00 0.14 9.65
CA GLU A 136 -6.53 -0.53 8.46
C GLU A 136 -5.79 -0.08 7.21
N ARG A 137 -4.86 -0.90 6.76
CA ARG A 137 -4.03 -0.67 5.56
C ARG A 137 -3.61 -1.97 4.90
N VAL A 138 -3.05 -1.87 3.72
CA VAL A 138 -2.29 -2.95 3.09
C VAL A 138 -0.80 -2.67 3.27
N GLU A 139 -0.05 -3.64 3.72
CA GLU A 139 1.41 -3.59 3.72
C GLU A 139 1.96 -4.41 2.56
N ILE A 140 2.89 -3.85 1.81
CA ILE A 140 3.58 -4.52 0.72
C ILE A 140 5.08 -4.37 0.92
N GLU A 141 5.75 -5.48 1.19
CA GLU A 141 7.20 -5.56 1.26
C GLU A 141 7.76 -6.05 -0.08
N LEU A 142 8.72 -5.31 -0.62
CA LEU A 142 9.43 -5.66 -1.85
C LEU A 142 10.90 -5.95 -1.54
N GLU A 143 11.33 -7.17 -1.85
CA GLU A 143 12.70 -7.64 -1.66
C GLU A 143 13.36 -7.94 -3.02
N VAL A 144 14.57 -7.42 -3.23
CA VAL A 144 15.38 -7.76 -4.41
C VAL A 144 15.99 -9.14 -4.21
N THR A 145 15.61 -10.10 -5.05
CA THR A 145 16.10 -11.49 -4.98
C THR A 145 16.99 -11.87 -6.17
N GLY A 146 17.10 -11.01 -7.17
CA GLY A 146 17.94 -11.17 -8.35
C GLY A 146 17.93 -9.90 -9.21
N ASP A 147 18.63 -9.90 -10.31
CA ASP A 147 18.77 -8.72 -11.19
C ASP A 147 17.38 -8.19 -11.63
N THR A 148 16.51 -9.09 -12.06
CA THR A 148 15.14 -8.76 -12.49
C THR A 148 14.07 -9.28 -11.54
N THR A 149 14.44 -10.11 -10.57
CA THR A 149 13.52 -10.87 -9.71
C THR A 149 13.27 -10.14 -8.40
N ARG A 150 12.01 -10.12 -7.98
CA ARG A 150 11.55 -9.56 -6.70
C ARG A 150 10.68 -10.55 -5.96
N ARG A 151 10.83 -10.62 -4.65
CA ARG A 151 9.83 -11.22 -3.76
C ARG A 151 8.93 -10.10 -3.26
N VAL A 152 7.63 -10.32 -3.32
CA VAL A 152 6.65 -9.35 -2.84
C VAL A 152 5.76 -10.06 -1.83
N THR A 153 5.69 -9.51 -0.62
CA THR A 153 4.80 -9.98 0.44
C THR A 153 3.72 -8.94 0.69
N LEU A 154 2.46 -9.36 0.63
CA LEU A 154 1.29 -8.50 0.82
C LEU A 154 0.54 -8.98 2.06
N VAL A 155 0.14 -8.03 2.92
CA VAL A 155 -0.65 -8.28 4.14
C VAL A 155 -1.79 -7.27 4.18
N GLY A 156 -3.03 -7.75 4.31
CA GLY A 156 -4.19 -6.92 4.59
C GLY A 156 -4.35 -6.78 6.11
N MET A 157 -4.71 -5.59 6.60
CA MET A 157 -4.85 -5.31 8.02
C MET A 157 -6.30 -5.04 8.44
N SER A 158 -7.26 -5.53 7.64
CA SER A 158 -8.68 -5.60 7.97
C SER A 158 -9.33 -6.74 7.18
N LEU A 159 -10.50 -7.19 7.61
CA LEU A 159 -11.19 -8.29 6.94
C LEU A 159 -11.44 -8.03 5.44
N ALA A 160 -11.80 -6.79 5.08
CA ALA A 160 -12.03 -6.43 3.68
C ALA A 160 -10.74 -6.45 2.87
N LEU A 161 -9.63 -5.96 3.43
CA LEU A 161 -8.33 -5.96 2.78
C LEU A 161 -7.73 -7.36 2.72
N ASP A 162 -7.92 -8.19 3.75
CA ASP A 162 -7.56 -9.62 3.71
C ASP A 162 -8.25 -10.34 2.55
N GLN A 163 -9.55 -10.12 2.37
CA GLN A 163 -10.31 -10.71 1.27
C GLN A 163 -9.81 -10.21 -0.11
N ALA A 164 -9.49 -8.93 -0.21
CA ALA A 164 -8.92 -8.36 -1.43
C ALA A 164 -7.57 -9.01 -1.77
N ILE A 165 -6.65 -9.13 -0.80
CA ILE A 165 -5.35 -9.77 -0.99
C ILE A 165 -5.51 -11.26 -1.30
N GLU A 166 -6.40 -11.98 -0.61
CA GLU A 166 -6.62 -13.40 -0.85
C GLU A 166 -7.14 -13.65 -2.28
N SER A 167 -7.95 -12.75 -2.83
CA SER A 167 -8.44 -12.85 -4.20
C SER A 167 -7.33 -12.79 -5.26
N LEU A 168 -6.15 -12.25 -4.94
CA LEU A 168 -5.01 -12.22 -5.84
C LEU A 168 -4.39 -13.60 -6.06
N ARG A 169 -4.56 -14.57 -5.13
CA ARG A 169 -4.00 -15.94 -5.26
C ARG A 169 -4.44 -16.64 -6.53
N CYS A 170 -5.64 -16.33 -7.00
CA CYS A 170 -6.17 -16.95 -8.24
C CYS A 170 -5.66 -16.26 -9.52
N ARG A 171 -4.89 -15.16 -9.39
CA ARG A 171 -4.40 -14.37 -10.53
C ARG A 171 -2.90 -14.58 -10.78
N PHE A 172 -2.19 -15.21 -9.83
CA PHE A 172 -0.75 -15.52 -9.81
C PHE A 172 -0.51 -16.97 -9.42
#